data_de1594ffeea0577419bed10e7edba964
#
_entry.id   de1594ffeea0577419bed10e7edba964
#
_cell.length_a   1.000
_cell.length_b   1.000
_cell.length_c   1.000
_cell.angle_alpha   90.00
_cell.angle_beta   90.00
_cell.angle_gamma   90.00
#
_symmetry.space_group_name_H-M   'P 1'
#
loop_
_entity.id
_entity.type
_entity.pdbx_description
1 polymer ?
#
loop_
_entity_poly.entity_id
_entity_poly.type
_entity_poly.pdbx_seq_one_letter_code
_entity_poly.pdbx_strand_id
1 'polypeptide(L)'
;MIYYTGDPHGSKHEISRFCNRMRLTEQDTVVVLGDVGANYFGDERDGELKRAFRKLNTTIFCIHGNHEIRPANLPTYKQKEWCGGQVWYEEDYPNLLFARDGDIFTIEGLKHLVIGGAYSVDVCGKCHPRGACLAYGAGV
;
A
#
# COMPACT_ATOMS: atom_id res chain seq x y z
N MET A 1 -4.16 18.35 0.75
CA MET A 1 -4.44 18.12 -0.70
C MET A 1 -4.26 16.64 -1.03
N ILE A 2 -4.99 16.12 -2.03
CA ILE A 2 -4.88 14.70 -2.43
C ILE A 2 -4.18 14.60 -3.78
N TYR A 3 -3.23 13.69 -3.89
CA TYR A 3 -2.51 13.38 -5.13
C TYR A 3 -2.68 11.89 -5.44
N TYR A 4 -2.84 11.54 -6.70
CA TYR A 4 -2.98 10.16 -7.15
C TYR A 4 -1.80 9.78 -8.04
N THR A 5 -1.26 8.59 -7.81
CA THR A 5 -0.26 8.00 -8.69
C THR A 5 -0.66 6.58 -9.05
N GLY A 6 -0.19 6.12 -10.21
CA GLY A 6 -0.39 4.74 -10.63
C GLY A 6 0.53 3.78 -9.87
N ASP A 7 0.82 2.76 -10.51
CA ASP A 7 1.48 1.51 -10.19
C ASP A 7 3.04 1.64 -10.22
N PRO A 8 3.68 2.02 -9.10
CA PRO A 8 5.11 2.36 -9.10
C PRO A 8 6.04 1.15 -9.01
N HIS A 9 5.54 -0.07 -8.82
CA HIS A 9 6.32 -1.32 -8.72
C HIS A 9 7.60 -1.20 -7.85
N GLY A 10 7.47 -0.64 -6.64
CA GLY A 10 8.59 -0.48 -5.70
C GLY A 10 9.53 0.71 -5.99
N SER A 11 9.16 1.59 -6.93
CA SER A 11 9.93 2.80 -7.20
C SER A 11 9.77 3.85 -6.10
N LYS A 12 10.62 3.75 -5.07
CA LYS A 12 10.67 4.73 -3.97
C LYS A 12 11.06 6.13 -4.45
N HIS A 13 11.83 6.21 -5.53
CA HIS A 13 12.43 7.48 -5.98
C HIS A 13 11.41 8.45 -6.56
N GLU A 14 10.43 7.95 -7.32
CA GLU A 14 9.43 8.81 -7.97
C GLU A 14 8.51 9.47 -6.94
N ILE A 15 7.92 8.67 -6.04
CA ILE A 15 7.03 9.18 -4.99
C ILE A 15 7.80 10.09 -4.04
N SER A 16 8.99 9.68 -3.58
CA SER A 16 9.79 10.50 -2.66
C SER A 16 10.23 11.80 -3.30
N ARG A 17 10.66 11.78 -4.56
CA ARG A 17 11.03 12.99 -5.31
C ARG A 17 9.85 13.93 -5.49
N PHE A 18 8.68 13.41 -5.81
CA PHE A 18 7.46 14.18 -5.93
C PHE A 18 7.10 14.85 -4.58
N CYS A 19 7.04 14.08 -3.49
CA CYS A 19 6.70 14.61 -2.16
C CYS A 19 7.66 15.73 -1.73
N ASN A 20 8.96 15.53 -1.93
CA ASN A 20 9.97 16.51 -1.57
C ASN A 20 9.90 17.77 -2.45
N ARG A 21 9.72 17.60 -3.76
CA ARG A 21 9.60 18.74 -4.70
C ARG A 21 8.37 19.59 -4.41
N MET A 22 7.26 18.94 -4.11
CA MET A 22 5.99 19.61 -3.78
C MET A 22 5.92 20.09 -2.33
N ARG A 23 6.91 19.72 -1.50
CA ARG A 23 6.95 20.04 -0.06
C ARG A 23 5.69 19.60 0.67
N LEU A 24 5.26 18.36 0.41
CA LEU A 24 4.07 17.81 1.01
C LEU A 24 4.20 17.73 2.53
N THR A 25 3.08 17.87 3.21
CA THR A 25 2.96 17.90 4.67
C THR A 25 2.05 16.79 5.18
N GLU A 26 1.91 16.66 6.49
CA GLU A 26 0.99 15.71 7.14
C GLU A 26 -0.48 15.91 6.73
N GLN A 27 -0.83 17.08 6.22
CA GLN A 27 -2.18 17.38 5.71
C GLN A 27 -2.40 16.88 4.28
N ASP A 28 -1.34 16.45 3.63
CA ASP A 28 -1.40 15.95 2.26
C ASP A 28 -1.46 14.42 2.24
N THR A 29 -2.11 13.87 1.21
CA THR A 29 -2.22 12.44 1.02
C THR A 29 -1.82 12.08 -0.41
N VAL A 30 -0.93 11.11 -0.54
CA VAL A 30 -0.61 10.49 -1.83
C VAL A 30 -1.30 9.14 -1.89
N VAL A 31 -2.23 9.00 -2.82
CA VAL A 31 -2.96 7.75 -3.08
C VAL A 31 -2.21 6.96 -4.15
N VAL A 32 -1.81 5.73 -3.81
CA VAL A 32 -1.13 4.81 -4.73
C VAL A 32 -2.13 3.76 -5.21
N LEU A 33 -2.38 3.75 -6.51
CA LEU A 33 -3.40 2.91 -7.15
C LEU A 33 -2.84 1.54 -7.55
N GLY A 34 -2.42 0.76 -6.56
CA GLY A 34 -1.90 -0.60 -6.73
C GLY A 34 -0.38 -0.69 -6.77
N ASP A 35 0.11 -1.88 -6.48
CA ASP A 35 1.50 -2.34 -6.61
C ASP A 35 2.56 -1.33 -6.13
N VAL A 36 2.37 -0.79 -4.92
CA VAL A 36 3.35 0.12 -4.31
C VAL A 36 4.70 -0.59 -4.09
N GLY A 37 4.67 -1.91 -3.97
CA GLY A 37 5.86 -2.76 -3.81
C GLY A 37 6.36 -2.87 -2.38
N ALA A 38 5.61 -2.37 -1.41
CA ALA A 38 6.02 -2.39 0.00
C ALA A 38 5.80 -3.76 0.69
N ASN A 39 5.08 -4.66 0.05
CA ASN A 39 4.83 -6.03 0.52
C ASN A 39 5.08 -7.07 -0.57
N TYR A 40 6.06 -6.84 -1.41
CA TYR A 40 6.36 -7.72 -2.53
C TYR A 40 6.96 -9.05 -2.07
N PHE A 41 7.92 -9.00 -1.14
CA PHE A 41 8.59 -10.19 -0.59
C PHE A 41 7.91 -10.69 0.69
N GLY A 42 7.28 -9.82 1.46
CA GLY A 42 6.70 -10.11 2.77
C GLY A 42 7.74 -10.32 3.88
N ASP A 43 8.96 -9.84 3.69
CA ASP A 43 10.06 -9.95 4.63
C ASP A 43 10.92 -8.66 4.70
N GLU A 44 12.09 -8.72 5.31
CA GLU A 44 12.98 -7.57 5.53
C GLU A 44 13.41 -6.84 4.25
N ARG A 45 13.34 -7.49 3.08
CA ARG A 45 13.68 -6.87 1.79
C ARG A 45 12.75 -5.71 1.43
N ASP A 46 11.51 -5.77 1.88
CA ASP A 46 10.54 -4.68 1.70
C ASP A 46 10.86 -3.46 2.57
N GLY A 47 11.68 -3.65 3.60
CA GLY A 47 11.99 -2.61 4.59
C GLY A 47 12.70 -1.38 4.00
N GLU A 48 13.44 -1.51 2.92
CA GLU A 48 14.12 -0.36 2.31
C GLU A 48 13.12 0.67 1.78
N LEU A 49 12.10 0.21 1.06
CA LEU A 49 11.03 1.05 0.55
C LEU A 49 10.21 1.68 1.68
N LYS A 50 9.83 0.87 2.67
CA LYS A 50 9.07 1.34 3.84
C LYS A 50 9.83 2.41 4.62
N ARG A 51 11.13 2.23 4.84
CA ARG A 51 11.99 3.23 5.50
C ARG A 51 12.11 4.53 4.69
N ALA A 52 12.15 4.43 3.35
CA ALA A 52 12.15 5.61 2.50
C ALA A 52 10.84 6.40 2.65
N PHE A 53 9.70 5.73 2.65
CA PHE A 53 8.40 6.38 2.82
C PHE A 53 8.19 6.94 4.23
N ARG A 54 8.69 6.27 5.27
CA ARG A 54 8.64 6.80 6.64
C ARG A 54 9.25 8.20 6.79
N LYS A 55 10.27 8.51 5.99
CA LYS A 55 10.95 9.81 6.02
C LYS A 55 10.13 10.93 5.38
N LEU A 56 9.05 10.59 4.69
CA LEU A 56 8.18 11.57 4.07
C LEU A 56 7.21 12.14 5.11
N ASN A 57 7.01 13.45 5.05
CA ASN A 57 6.09 14.15 5.94
C ASN A 57 4.67 14.21 5.35
N THR A 58 4.20 13.07 4.83
CA THR A 58 2.89 12.95 4.21
C THR A 58 2.35 11.54 4.36
N THR A 59 1.05 11.35 4.27
CA THR A 59 0.42 10.04 4.26
C THR A 59 0.52 9.42 2.87
N ILE A 60 1.03 8.19 2.82
CA ILE A 60 1.00 7.33 1.62
C ILE A 60 -0.13 6.33 1.82
N PHE A 61 -1.23 6.53 1.10
CA PHE A 61 -2.42 5.70 1.18
C PHE A 61 -2.47 4.75 -0.01
N CYS A 62 -2.28 3.47 0.24
CA CYS A 62 -2.12 2.44 -0.79
C CYS A 62 -3.40 1.63 -0.96
N ILE A 63 -3.80 1.46 -2.22
CA ILE A 63 -4.71 0.42 -2.63
C ILE A 63 -3.85 -0.77 -3.04
N HIS A 64 -4.12 -1.97 -2.52
CA HIS A 64 -3.26 -3.10 -2.81
C HIS A 64 -3.39 -3.53 -4.27
N GLY A 65 -2.27 -3.89 -4.89
CA GLY A 65 -2.21 -4.41 -6.25
C GLY A 65 -2.21 -5.94 -6.31
N ASN A 66 -2.02 -6.48 -7.50
CA ASN A 66 -1.97 -7.93 -7.73
C ASN A 66 -0.57 -8.54 -7.54
N HIS A 67 0.47 -7.71 -7.49
CA HIS A 67 1.87 -8.13 -7.32
C HIS A 67 2.39 -8.00 -5.88
N GLU A 68 1.54 -7.80 -4.92
CA GLU A 68 1.95 -7.67 -3.50
C GLU A 68 1.14 -8.59 -2.59
N ILE A 69 1.78 -8.98 -1.48
CA ILE A 69 1.11 -9.74 -0.42
C ILE A 69 0.12 -8.80 0.28
N ARG A 70 -1.11 -9.29 0.50
CA ARG A 70 -2.10 -8.53 1.26
C ARG A 70 -1.63 -8.32 2.71
N PRO A 71 -1.76 -7.11 3.25
CA PRO A 71 -1.40 -6.83 4.64
C PRO A 71 -2.05 -7.78 5.64
N ALA A 72 -3.30 -8.20 5.40
CA ALA A 72 -4.00 -9.17 6.24
C ALA A 72 -3.28 -10.52 6.40
N ASN A 73 -2.40 -10.88 5.48
CA ASN A 73 -1.62 -12.13 5.49
C ASN A 73 -0.22 -11.95 6.11
N LEU A 74 0.11 -10.76 6.58
CA LEU A 74 1.40 -10.44 7.19
C LEU A 74 1.23 -10.17 8.70
N PRO A 75 2.01 -10.83 9.57
CA PRO A 75 1.81 -10.75 11.02
C PRO A 75 2.19 -9.39 11.63
N THR A 76 2.93 -8.57 10.90
CA THR A 76 3.39 -7.26 11.36
C THR A 76 2.34 -6.16 11.24
N TYR A 77 1.29 -6.40 10.45
CA TYR A 77 0.25 -5.42 10.22
C TYR A 77 -0.84 -5.44 11.29
N LYS A 78 -1.28 -4.25 11.65
CA LYS A 78 -2.42 -3.98 12.53
C LYS A 78 -3.46 -3.16 11.78
N GLN A 79 -4.66 -3.09 12.33
CA GLN A 79 -5.74 -2.26 11.79
C GLN A 79 -5.97 -1.03 12.65
N LYS A 80 -6.38 0.06 12.01
CA LYS A 80 -6.93 1.25 12.66
C LYS A 80 -7.97 1.90 11.76
N GLU A 81 -8.82 2.71 12.36
CA GLU A 81 -9.69 3.59 11.61
C GLU A 81 -8.90 4.78 11.04
N TRP A 82 -9.18 5.13 9.79
CA TRP A 82 -8.65 6.32 9.14
C TRP A 82 -9.64 6.83 8.10
N CYS A 83 -10.01 8.11 8.18
CA CYS A 83 -10.92 8.78 7.24
C CYS A 83 -12.25 8.05 7.01
N GLY A 84 -12.80 7.38 8.02
CA GLY A 84 -14.08 6.68 7.98
C GLY A 84 -14.04 5.24 7.51
N GLY A 85 -12.88 4.72 7.12
CA GLY A 85 -12.65 3.33 6.76
C GLY A 85 -11.56 2.68 7.62
N GLN A 86 -11.35 1.39 7.42
CA GLN A 86 -10.29 0.65 8.09
C GLN A 86 -9.06 0.56 7.21
N VAL A 87 -7.89 0.81 7.80
CA VAL A 87 -6.60 0.65 7.14
C VAL A 87 -5.71 -0.33 7.88
N TRP A 88 -4.84 -0.97 7.12
CA TRP A 88 -3.74 -1.76 7.63
C TRP A 88 -2.49 -0.90 7.70
N TYR A 89 -1.72 -1.02 8.78
CA TYR A 89 -0.46 -0.30 8.97
C TYR A 89 0.51 -1.10 9.83
N GLU A 90 1.77 -0.76 9.76
CA GLU A 90 2.81 -1.23 10.67
C GLU A 90 3.23 -0.10 11.60
N GLU A 91 3.50 -0.40 12.88
CA GLU A 91 3.86 0.62 13.89
C GLU A 91 5.13 1.39 13.52
N ASP A 92 6.08 0.71 12.89
CA ASP A 92 7.32 1.33 12.43
C ASP A 92 7.13 2.27 11.23
N TYR A 93 6.00 2.18 10.53
CA TYR A 93 5.70 2.93 9.30
C TYR A 93 4.31 3.56 9.34
N PRO A 94 4.04 4.46 10.32
CA PRO A 94 2.68 4.91 10.62
C PRO A 94 2.02 5.76 9.54
N ASN A 95 2.80 6.31 8.61
CA ASN A 95 2.33 7.10 7.48
C ASN A 95 2.11 6.28 6.20
N LEU A 96 2.43 4.98 6.20
CA LEU A 96 2.17 4.06 5.11
C LEU A 96 0.94 3.22 5.45
N LEU A 97 -0.16 3.51 4.78
CA LEU A 97 -1.48 2.92 5.06
C LEU A 97 -1.96 2.11 3.86
N PHE A 98 -2.51 0.94 4.14
CA PHE A 98 -3.18 0.12 3.12
C PHE A 98 -4.68 0.08 3.40
N ALA A 99 -5.46 0.44 2.41
CA ALA A 99 -6.92 0.42 2.51
C ALA A 99 -7.46 -1.01 2.66
N ARG A 100 -8.52 -1.17 3.44
CA ARG A 100 -9.33 -2.38 3.41
C ARG A 100 -10.29 -2.30 2.21
N ASP A 101 -10.34 -3.38 1.43
CA ASP A 101 -11.25 -3.47 0.29
C ASP A 101 -12.72 -3.38 0.72
N GLY A 102 -13.50 -2.69 -0.07
CA GLY A 102 -14.94 -2.49 0.15
C GLY A 102 -15.27 -1.33 1.09
N ASP A 103 -14.28 -0.71 1.72
CA ASP A 103 -14.50 0.44 2.59
C ASP A 103 -14.58 1.75 1.80
N ILE A 104 -15.24 2.72 2.39
CA ILE A 104 -15.37 4.09 1.86
C ILE A 104 -14.56 5.02 2.76
N PHE A 105 -13.64 5.75 2.16
CA PHE A 105 -12.81 6.74 2.85
C PHE A 105 -13.22 8.14 2.44
N THR A 106 -13.41 9.02 3.40
CA THR A 106 -13.70 10.44 3.14
C THR A 106 -12.43 11.24 3.37
N ILE A 107 -11.71 11.56 2.29
CA ILE A 107 -10.47 12.30 2.35
C ILE A 107 -10.73 13.69 1.77
N GLU A 108 -10.49 14.74 2.56
CA GLU A 108 -10.79 16.15 2.18
C GLU A 108 -12.20 16.35 1.61
N GLY A 109 -13.21 15.70 2.20
CA GLY A 109 -14.60 15.81 1.78
C GLY A 109 -14.97 14.97 0.55
N LEU A 110 -14.02 14.29 -0.08
CA LEU A 110 -14.27 13.39 -1.21
C LEU A 110 -14.39 11.95 -0.73
N LYS A 111 -15.42 11.25 -1.20
CA LYS A 111 -15.65 9.83 -0.89
C LYS A 111 -14.92 8.94 -1.90
N HIS A 112 -14.12 8.02 -1.38
CA HIS A 112 -13.35 7.05 -2.14
C HIS A 112 -13.81 5.64 -1.78
N LEU A 113 -14.52 4.96 -2.67
CA LEU A 113 -14.73 3.51 -2.55
C LEU A 113 -13.46 2.80 -3.03
N VAL A 114 -12.91 1.94 -2.19
CA VAL A 114 -11.67 1.22 -2.50
C VAL A 114 -11.98 -0.24 -2.83
N ILE A 115 -11.49 -0.67 -3.99
CA ILE A 115 -11.46 -2.07 -4.40
C ILE A 115 -10.09 -2.31 -5.03
N GLY A 116 -9.25 -3.07 -4.33
CA GLY A 116 -7.90 -3.37 -4.78
C GLY A 116 -7.77 -4.78 -5.35
N GLY A 117 -6.63 -5.00 -6.05
CA GLY A 117 -6.28 -6.26 -6.65
C GLY A 117 -7.00 -6.52 -7.98
N ALA A 118 -6.31 -7.24 -8.83
CA ALA A 118 -6.85 -7.75 -10.08
C ALA A 118 -6.46 -9.22 -10.22
N TYR A 119 -7.20 -9.97 -11.03
CA TYR A 119 -6.74 -11.28 -11.45
C TYR A 119 -5.47 -11.12 -12.29
N SER A 120 -4.41 -11.84 -11.94
CA SER A 120 -3.18 -11.90 -12.73
C SER A 120 -2.87 -13.33 -13.11
N VAL A 121 -2.61 -13.56 -14.38
CA VAL A 121 -2.14 -14.87 -14.88
C VAL A 121 -0.72 -15.18 -14.39
N ASP A 122 0.04 -14.18 -13.97
CA ASP A 122 1.42 -14.30 -13.50
C ASP A 122 1.52 -14.84 -12.05
N VAL A 123 0.40 -14.98 -11.37
CA VAL A 123 0.35 -15.50 -9.99
C VAL A 123 0.85 -16.93 -9.90
N CYS A 124 0.70 -17.71 -10.99
CA CYS A 124 1.13 -19.12 -11.02
C CYS A 124 2.66 -19.31 -11.13
N GLY A 125 3.42 -18.26 -11.49
CA GLY A 125 4.88 -18.33 -11.66
C GLY A 125 5.70 -17.85 -10.45
N LYS A 126 5.07 -17.25 -9.46
CA LYS A 126 5.75 -16.71 -8.27
C LYS A 126 5.62 -17.65 -7.07
N CYS A 127 6.06 -18.89 -7.26
CA CYS A 127 6.32 -19.77 -6.12
C CYS A 127 7.46 -19.16 -5.30
N HIS A 128 7.17 -18.85 -4.06
CA HIS A 128 8.19 -18.55 -3.06
C HIS A 128 9.27 -19.65 -3.09
N PRO A 129 10.57 -19.34 -2.92
CA PRO A 129 11.65 -20.33 -2.94
C PRO A 129 11.50 -21.51 -1.95
N ARG A 130 10.49 -21.48 -1.09
CA ARG A 130 10.14 -22.54 -0.15
C ARG A 130 8.93 -23.39 -0.58
N GLY A 131 8.53 -23.37 -1.84
CA GLY A 131 7.55 -24.31 -2.40
C GLY A 131 6.09 -24.12 -1.95
N ALA A 132 5.77 -23.06 -1.23
CA ALA A 132 4.40 -22.70 -0.92
C ALA A 132 3.87 -21.75 -2.00
N CYS A 133 3.07 -22.27 -2.92
CA CYS A 133 2.15 -21.42 -3.67
C CYS A 133 1.22 -20.78 -2.65
N LEU A 134 1.40 -19.49 -2.38
CA LEU A 134 0.36 -18.72 -1.72
C LEU A 134 -0.79 -18.65 -2.74
N ALA A 135 -1.71 -19.58 -2.64
CA ALA A 135 -2.99 -19.48 -3.32
C ALA A 135 -3.65 -18.20 -2.77
N TYR A 136 -3.63 -17.14 -3.55
CA TYR A 136 -4.50 -16.01 -3.32
C TYR A 136 -5.93 -16.53 -3.55
N GLY A 137 -6.53 -16.97 -2.45
CA GLY A 137 -7.92 -17.35 -2.47
C GLY A 137 -8.71 -16.19 -3.03
N ALA A 138 -9.44 -16.43 -4.12
CA ALA A 138 -10.57 -15.63 -4.48
C ALA A 138 -11.54 -15.70 -3.29
N GLY A 139 -11.33 -14.83 -2.29
CA GLY A 139 -12.29 -14.57 -1.25
C GLY A 139 -13.37 -13.70 -1.87
N VAL A 140 -14.46 -14.31 -2.14
CA VAL A 140 -15.75 -13.65 -2.37
C VAL A 140 -16.11 -12.85 -1.13
#